data_eace9842551dcd46ddda3e282afab3f2
#
_entry.id   eace9842551dcd46ddda3e282afab3f2
#
_cell.length_a   1.000
_cell.length_b   1.000
_cell.length_c   1.000
_cell.angle_alpha   90.00
_cell.angle_beta   90.00
_cell.angle_gamma   90.00
#
_symmetry.space_group_name_H-M   'P 1'
#
loop_
_entity.id
_entity.type
_entity.pdbx_description
1 polymer ?
#
loop_
_entity_poly.entity_id
_entity_poly.type
_entity_poly.pdbx_seq_one_letter_code
_entity_poly.pdbx_strand_id
1 'polypeptide(L)'
;MSVTLRPHQQRITDRMLQYAKGQIIVPTGGGKTLTGIIDAQRRFSVKQHRTIVVVAPRILLAEQLSSEYLEHITNANVLHVHSGETKHFSTTKSDRIKLFVDMCQTVSEHVLIFTTYNSLHRIMESGIAVYTIYLDEAHNSVKRNFFPATEYFSHHADRCYFFTATRKTSVTINKPGMNDEHVYGQIIARVSAPELVDGGYILPPKVKVIEMDKVDRKSITPFLESNNILETIDEVGSKKVLVCSKTTKQLTTIFQTDFADQLAQRGYSYLYITAKTGAVIDGRKVNRQEFFDTLNAWGKDTDKKFVVLHRSILSEGINVSMLDCVIFMRNMDVIELTQTIGRVLRLAPAAQKTYGLCVVPSYSKVGISTAKALQKVVDIVFEQGEMLDSVTRR
;
A
#
# COMPACT_ATOMS: atom_id res chain seq x y z
N MET A 1 3.73 -25.12 -9.38
CA MET A 1 3.02 -24.68 -10.60
C MET A 1 3.80 -23.51 -11.21
N SER A 2 4.03 -23.51 -12.52
CA SER A 2 4.68 -22.37 -13.17
C SER A 2 3.72 -21.18 -13.16
N VAL A 3 4.13 -20.07 -12.56
CA VAL A 3 3.35 -18.83 -12.55
C VAL A 3 3.42 -18.19 -13.93
N THR A 4 2.29 -17.98 -14.59
CA THR A 4 2.23 -17.24 -15.84
C THR A 4 2.23 -15.75 -15.57
N LEU A 5 3.28 -15.05 -16.00
CA LEU A 5 3.38 -13.61 -15.89
C LEU A 5 2.45 -12.90 -16.91
N ARG A 6 1.84 -11.81 -16.47
CA ARG A 6 1.17 -10.87 -17.37
C ARG A 6 2.19 -10.18 -18.28
N PRO A 7 1.82 -9.69 -19.47
CA PRO A 7 2.78 -9.08 -20.41
C PRO A 7 3.62 -7.97 -19.80
N HIS A 8 3.01 -7.07 -19.02
CA HIS A 8 3.72 -5.99 -18.35
C HIS A 8 4.68 -6.51 -17.25
N GLN A 9 4.32 -7.58 -16.54
CA GLN A 9 5.19 -8.19 -15.51
C GLN A 9 6.41 -8.86 -16.18
N GLN A 10 6.21 -9.54 -17.29
CA GLN A 10 7.32 -10.10 -18.09
C GLN A 10 8.28 -8.99 -18.52
N ARG A 11 7.74 -7.91 -19.10
CA ARG A 11 8.52 -6.74 -19.51
C ARG A 11 9.33 -6.14 -18.35
N ILE A 12 8.73 -6.01 -17.17
CA ILE A 12 9.42 -5.51 -15.96
C ILE A 12 10.57 -6.44 -15.58
N THR A 13 10.30 -7.75 -15.45
CA THR A 13 11.34 -8.70 -15.04
C THR A 13 12.48 -8.79 -16.05
N ASP A 14 12.22 -8.61 -17.34
CA ASP A 14 13.27 -8.56 -18.38
C ASP A 14 14.12 -7.29 -18.25
N ARG A 15 13.51 -6.15 -17.93
CA ARG A 15 14.25 -4.92 -17.62
C ARG A 15 15.10 -5.05 -16.37
N MET A 16 14.62 -5.73 -15.33
CA MET A 16 15.40 -6.00 -14.12
C MET A 16 16.61 -6.91 -14.38
N LEU A 17 16.60 -7.73 -15.43
CA LEU A 17 17.80 -8.46 -15.84
C LEU A 17 18.84 -7.54 -16.47
N GLN A 18 18.42 -6.56 -17.26
CA GLN A 18 19.30 -5.64 -18.00
C GLN A 18 19.93 -4.55 -17.10
N TYR A 19 19.19 -4.08 -16.09
CA TYR A 19 19.59 -2.98 -15.23
C TYR A 19 19.86 -3.46 -13.81
N ALA A 20 20.98 -3.05 -13.24
CA ALA A 20 21.31 -3.37 -11.85
C ALA A 20 20.58 -2.46 -10.85
N LYS A 21 20.20 -1.26 -11.27
CA LYS A 21 19.49 -0.27 -10.43
C LYS A 21 18.43 0.46 -11.24
N GLY A 22 17.29 0.74 -10.60
CA GLY A 22 16.28 1.62 -11.20
C GLY A 22 14.91 1.59 -10.55
N GLN A 23 14.09 2.50 -11.03
CA GLN A 23 12.73 2.70 -10.55
C GLN A 23 11.74 1.91 -11.42
N ILE A 24 10.78 1.26 -10.77
CA ILE A 24 9.72 0.48 -11.40
C ILE A 24 8.39 1.08 -10.97
N ILE A 25 7.73 1.75 -11.94
CA ILE A 25 6.51 2.51 -11.69
C ILE A 25 5.32 1.70 -12.18
N VAL A 26 4.53 1.19 -11.25
CA VAL A 26 3.36 0.35 -11.54
C VAL A 26 2.20 0.76 -10.64
N PRO A 27 1.02 1.04 -11.18
CA PRO A 27 -0.17 1.35 -10.39
C PRO A 27 -0.51 0.25 -9.38
N THR A 28 -1.23 0.64 -8.32
CA THR A 28 -1.75 -0.32 -7.33
C THR A 28 -2.63 -1.36 -8.03
N GLY A 29 -2.44 -2.63 -7.70
CA GLY A 29 -3.13 -3.74 -8.38
C GLY A 29 -2.41 -4.29 -9.61
N GLY A 30 -1.36 -3.62 -10.10
CA GLY A 30 -0.58 -4.08 -11.26
C GLY A 30 0.40 -5.25 -10.97
N GLY A 31 0.45 -5.77 -9.73
CA GLY A 31 1.22 -6.98 -9.40
C GLY A 31 2.72 -6.75 -9.22
N LYS A 32 3.11 -5.63 -8.61
CA LYS A 32 4.51 -5.31 -8.25
C LYS A 32 5.20 -6.44 -7.47
N THR A 33 4.52 -6.98 -6.47
CA THR A 33 5.06 -8.03 -5.60
C THR A 33 5.49 -9.26 -6.40
N LEU A 34 4.65 -9.73 -7.32
CA LEU A 34 4.96 -10.90 -8.13
C LEU A 34 6.21 -10.69 -9.02
N THR A 35 6.43 -9.48 -9.53
CA THR A 35 7.64 -9.20 -10.31
C THR A 35 8.90 -9.29 -9.46
N GLY A 36 8.86 -8.81 -8.20
CA GLY A 36 9.95 -8.97 -7.24
C GLY A 36 10.19 -10.44 -6.87
N ILE A 37 9.13 -11.21 -6.65
CA ILE A 37 9.22 -12.65 -6.35
C ILE A 37 9.91 -13.41 -7.51
N ILE A 38 9.48 -13.19 -8.74
CA ILE A 38 10.04 -13.89 -9.91
C ILE A 38 11.51 -13.50 -10.14
N ASP A 39 11.86 -12.22 -9.97
CA ASP A 39 13.26 -11.82 -10.04
C ASP A 39 14.08 -12.49 -8.92
N ALA A 40 13.57 -12.52 -7.68
CA ALA A 40 14.23 -13.19 -6.55
C ALA A 40 14.43 -14.70 -6.79
N GLN A 41 13.43 -15.41 -7.31
CA GLN A 41 13.55 -16.82 -7.72
C GLN A 41 14.68 -17.04 -8.74
N ARG A 42 14.74 -16.18 -9.77
CA ARG A 42 15.81 -16.21 -10.77
C ARG A 42 17.20 -15.98 -10.14
N ARG A 43 17.28 -15.04 -9.15
CA ARG A 43 18.53 -14.79 -8.43
C ARG A 43 18.96 -15.96 -7.54
N PHE A 44 18.02 -16.68 -6.95
CA PHE A 44 18.28 -17.86 -6.13
C PHE A 44 18.41 -19.18 -6.92
N SER A 45 18.32 -19.15 -8.25
CA SER A 45 18.52 -20.36 -9.06
C SER A 45 20.00 -20.79 -9.20
N VAL A 46 20.93 -20.05 -8.63
CA VAL A 46 22.35 -20.36 -8.62
C VAL A 46 22.77 -21.09 -7.32
N LYS A 47 23.88 -21.81 -7.36
CA LYS A 47 24.39 -22.51 -6.15
C LYS A 47 25.15 -21.57 -5.18
N GLN A 48 25.68 -20.47 -5.70
CA GLN A 48 26.42 -19.51 -4.87
C GLN A 48 25.47 -18.77 -3.91
N HIS A 49 25.86 -18.66 -2.65
CA HIS A 49 25.15 -17.88 -1.64
C HIS A 49 24.77 -16.49 -2.15
N ARG A 50 23.54 -16.10 -1.89
CA ARG A 50 23.04 -14.73 -2.13
C ARG A 50 22.14 -14.29 -0.99
N THR A 51 22.31 -13.04 -0.58
CA THR A 51 21.41 -12.38 0.36
C THR A 51 20.52 -11.42 -0.40
N ILE A 52 19.20 -11.58 -0.27
CA ILE A 52 18.21 -10.69 -0.83
C ILE A 52 17.44 -10.01 0.30
N VAL A 53 17.20 -8.69 0.17
CA VAL A 53 16.47 -7.88 1.15
C VAL A 53 15.19 -7.33 0.52
N VAL A 54 14.07 -7.49 1.20
CA VAL A 54 12.77 -6.93 0.84
C VAL A 54 12.37 -5.90 1.90
N VAL A 55 12.22 -4.66 1.48
CA VAL A 55 11.93 -3.53 2.38
C VAL A 55 10.49 -3.08 2.22
N ALA A 56 9.74 -3.06 3.31
CA ALA A 56 8.35 -2.61 3.36
C ALA A 56 8.21 -1.32 4.19
N PRO A 57 7.18 -0.51 3.97
CA PRO A 57 6.94 0.68 4.77
C PRO A 57 6.52 0.40 6.21
N ARG A 58 5.93 -0.78 6.47
CA ARG A 58 5.41 -1.18 7.79
C ARG A 58 5.59 -2.67 8.06
N ILE A 59 5.61 -3.05 9.34
CA ILE A 59 5.76 -4.44 9.80
C ILE A 59 4.70 -5.35 9.19
N LEU A 60 3.43 -4.94 9.22
CA LEU A 60 2.34 -5.77 8.69
C LEU A 60 2.51 -6.06 7.19
N LEU A 61 3.00 -5.08 6.42
CA LEU A 61 3.30 -5.32 5.00
C LEU A 61 4.55 -6.19 4.82
N ALA A 62 5.54 -6.07 5.69
CA ALA A 62 6.70 -6.98 5.67
C ALA A 62 6.29 -8.42 5.90
N GLU A 63 5.38 -8.69 6.84
CA GLU A 63 4.80 -10.02 7.09
C GLU A 63 3.98 -10.53 5.89
N GLN A 64 3.15 -9.67 5.29
CA GLN A 64 2.40 -10.01 4.10
C GLN A 64 3.31 -10.36 2.93
N LEU A 65 4.33 -9.53 2.66
CA LEU A 65 5.32 -9.79 1.61
C LEU A 65 6.07 -11.09 1.89
N SER A 66 6.47 -11.33 3.15
CA SER A 66 7.09 -12.60 3.54
C SER A 66 6.22 -13.79 3.18
N SER A 67 4.94 -13.75 3.53
CA SER A 67 3.99 -14.82 3.20
C SER A 67 3.88 -15.05 1.69
N GLU A 68 3.74 -13.96 0.90
CA GLU A 68 3.63 -14.04 -0.57
C GLU A 68 4.92 -14.56 -1.22
N TYR A 69 6.11 -14.11 -0.76
CA TYR A 69 7.39 -14.59 -1.29
C TYR A 69 7.62 -16.06 -0.98
N LEU A 70 7.25 -16.53 0.21
CA LEU A 70 7.47 -17.91 0.66
C LEU A 70 6.52 -18.94 0.02
N GLU A 71 5.42 -18.50 -0.60
CA GLU A 71 4.63 -19.35 -1.47
C GLU A 71 5.41 -19.79 -2.74
N HIS A 72 6.45 -19.05 -3.10
CA HIS A 72 7.20 -19.24 -4.34
C HIS A 72 8.69 -19.55 -4.13
N ILE A 73 9.26 -19.17 -3.00
CA ILE A 73 10.70 -19.30 -2.68
C ILE A 73 10.85 -20.25 -1.49
N THR A 74 11.38 -21.43 -1.72
CA THR A 74 11.58 -22.48 -0.71
C THR A 74 13.03 -22.82 -0.43
N ASN A 75 13.96 -22.22 -1.18
CA ASN A 75 15.40 -22.50 -1.13
C ASN A 75 16.21 -21.35 -0.50
N ALA A 76 15.63 -20.65 0.45
CA ALA A 76 16.31 -19.59 1.20
C ALA A 76 15.94 -19.63 2.69
N ASN A 77 16.89 -19.33 3.55
CA ASN A 77 16.66 -19.12 4.97
C ASN A 77 16.05 -17.74 5.19
N VAL A 78 15.06 -17.66 6.06
CA VAL A 78 14.26 -16.45 6.27
C VAL A 78 14.69 -15.74 7.53
N LEU A 79 14.94 -14.43 7.43
CA LEU A 79 15.23 -13.55 8.55
C LEU A 79 14.31 -12.34 8.52
N HIS A 80 13.67 -12.03 9.64
CA HIS A 80 12.92 -10.79 9.82
C HIS A 80 13.73 -9.77 10.62
N VAL A 81 13.86 -8.56 10.10
CA VAL A 81 14.56 -7.45 10.77
C VAL A 81 13.58 -6.33 11.06
N HIS A 82 12.78 -6.51 12.11
CA HIS A 82 11.83 -5.53 12.67
C HIS A 82 11.42 -5.93 14.09
N SER A 83 10.77 -5.02 14.81
CA SER A 83 10.36 -5.22 16.20
C SER A 83 8.99 -5.91 16.36
N GLY A 84 8.33 -6.31 15.28
CA GLY A 84 7.04 -7.01 15.33
C GLY A 84 7.20 -8.49 15.59
N GLU A 85 6.11 -9.13 16.01
CA GLU A 85 6.01 -10.57 16.14
C GLU A 85 5.99 -11.23 14.75
N THR A 86 6.68 -12.36 14.60
CA THR A 86 6.71 -13.16 13.38
C THR A 86 6.90 -14.64 13.72
N LYS A 87 6.52 -15.51 12.78
CA LYS A 87 6.76 -16.97 12.91
C LYS A 87 8.18 -17.40 12.52
N HIS A 88 8.97 -16.49 11.96
CA HIS A 88 10.33 -16.73 11.51
C HIS A 88 11.34 -16.19 12.51
N PHE A 89 12.60 -16.59 12.37
CA PHE A 89 13.67 -16.00 13.16
C PHE A 89 13.73 -14.48 12.91
N SER A 90 13.77 -13.71 13.99
CA SER A 90 13.79 -12.25 13.92
C SER A 90 14.78 -11.63 14.87
N THR A 91 15.40 -10.55 14.44
CA THR A 91 16.31 -9.77 15.27
C THR A 91 16.48 -8.36 14.72
N THR A 92 16.70 -7.39 15.60
CA THR A 92 17.11 -6.02 15.24
C THR A 92 18.56 -5.74 15.65
N LYS A 93 19.30 -6.74 16.14
CA LYS A 93 20.71 -6.61 16.55
C LYS A 93 21.62 -6.89 15.37
N SER A 94 22.45 -5.93 15.01
CA SER A 94 23.31 -5.98 13.82
C SER A 94 24.31 -7.15 13.87
N ASP A 95 24.85 -7.46 15.05
CA ASP A 95 25.73 -8.60 15.26
C ASP A 95 25.05 -9.95 14.98
N ARG A 96 23.78 -10.10 15.39
CA ARG A 96 23.00 -11.30 15.13
C ARG A 96 22.56 -11.42 13.68
N ILE A 97 22.27 -10.30 13.00
CA ILE A 97 22.01 -10.28 11.57
C ILE A 97 23.22 -10.83 10.84
N LYS A 98 24.42 -10.28 11.17
CA LYS A 98 25.67 -10.74 10.56
C LYS A 98 25.93 -12.21 10.81
N LEU A 99 25.83 -12.67 12.06
CA LEU A 99 26.04 -14.08 12.41
C LEU A 99 25.14 -15.01 11.61
N PHE A 100 23.84 -14.70 11.49
CA PHE A 100 22.89 -15.51 10.74
C PHE A 100 23.28 -15.61 9.27
N VAL A 101 23.62 -14.50 8.63
CA VAL A 101 24.03 -14.47 7.22
C VAL A 101 25.34 -15.22 7.00
N ASP A 102 26.35 -14.99 7.86
CA ASP A 102 27.65 -15.66 7.78
C ASP A 102 27.52 -17.20 7.93
N MET A 103 26.63 -17.67 8.82
CA MET A 103 26.34 -19.12 8.97
C MET A 103 25.72 -19.69 7.68
N CYS A 104 24.73 -19.04 7.10
CA CYS A 104 24.14 -19.50 5.84
C CYS A 104 25.14 -19.45 4.68
N GLN A 105 25.97 -18.43 4.63
CA GLN A 105 27.05 -18.33 3.63
C GLN A 105 28.06 -19.47 3.72
N THR A 106 28.42 -19.88 4.93
CA THR A 106 29.38 -20.98 5.16
C THR A 106 28.91 -22.30 4.55
N VAL A 107 27.58 -22.52 4.55
CA VAL A 107 26.97 -23.73 3.97
C VAL A 107 26.39 -23.48 2.56
N SER A 108 26.69 -22.33 1.96
CA SER A 108 26.23 -21.92 0.64
C SER A 108 24.71 -21.83 0.47
N GLU A 109 23.98 -21.61 1.56
CA GLU A 109 22.53 -21.41 1.54
C GLU A 109 22.16 -19.94 1.33
N HIS A 110 21.07 -19.69 0.62
CA HIS A 110 20.55 -18.36 0.38
C HIS A 110 19.88 -17.76 1.62
N VAL A 111 19.84 -16.44 1.70
CA VAL A 111 19.14 -15.69 2.75
C VAL A 111 18.15 -14.71 2.14
N LEU A 112 16.92 -14.74 2.63
CA LEU A 112 15.86 -13.81 2.28
C LEU A 112 15.47 -13.01 3.53
N ILE A 113 15.75 -11.71 3.52
CA ILE A 113 15.52 -10.81 4.65
C ILE A 113 14.30 -9.94 4.38
N PHE A 114 13.34 -9.94 5.30
CA PHE A 114 12.22 -9.01 5.30
C PHE A 114 12.42 -7.94 6.37
N THR A 115 12.31 -6.69 5.98
CA THR A 115 12.56 -5.56 6.88
C THR A 115 11.61 -4.39 6.61
N THR A 116 11.65 -3.39 7.49
CA THR A 116 10.97 -2.12 7.27
C THR A 116 11.97 -1.00 7.03
N TYR A 117 11.53 0.11 6.41
CA TYR A 117 12.39 1.30 6.30
C TYR A 117 12.94 1.77 7.66
N ASN A 118 12.16 1.61 8.74
CA ASN A 118 12.61 1.93 10.10
C ASN A 118 13.77 1.06 10.60
N SER A 119 13.87 -0.17 10.12
CA SER A 119 14.87 -1.13 10.59
C SER A 119 16.01 -1.36 9.57
N LEU A 120 15.89 -0.82 8.36
CA LEU A 120 16.87 -1.01 7.29
C LEU A 120 18.30 -0.62 7.70
N HIS A 121 18.44 0.44 8.52
CA HIS A 121 19.74 0.85 9.06
C HIS A 121 20.42 -0.24 9.90
N ARG A 122 19.68 -1.18 10.51
CA ARG A 122 20.25 -2.31 11.26
C ARG A 122 20.97 -3.29 10.34
N ILE A 123 20.47 -3.48 9.14
CA ILE A 123 21.11 -4.31 8.11
C ILE A 123 22.37 -3.58 7.59
N MET A 124 22.29 -2.27 7.38
CA MET A 124 23.46 -1.46 7.03
C MET A 124 24.56 -1.57 8.10
N GLU A 125 24.22 -1.39 9.37
CA GLU A 125 25.14 -1.49 10.50
C GLU A 125 25.77 -2.89 10.67
N SER A 126 25.11 -3.94 10.19
CA SER A 126 25.64 -5.32 10.25
C SER A 126 26.80 -5.56 9.27
N GLY A 127 26.94 -4.72 8.25
CA GLY A 127 28.01 -4.82 7.25
C GLY A 127 27.93 -6.06 6.36
N ILE A 128 26.77 -6.73 6.27
CA ILE A 128 26.61 -7.87 5.36
C ILE A 128 26.57 -7.42 3.90
N ALA A 129 27.06 -8.27 3.00
CA ALA A 129 26.90 -8.06 1.58
C ALA A 129 25.45 -8.39 1.15
N VAL A 130 24.82 -7.48 0.41
CA VAL A 130 23.47 -7.63 -0.13
C VAL A 130 23.53 -7.73 -1.64
N TYR A 131 23.09 -8.86 -2.18
CA TYR A 131 23.07 -9.08 -3.63
C TYR A 131 21.95 -8.30 -4.30
N THR A 132 20.73 -8.38 -3.77
CA THR A 132 19.60 -7.61 -4.31
C THR A 132 18.78 -7.00 -3.19
N ILE A 133 18.36 -5.78 -3.37
CA ILE A 133 17.41 -5.12 -2.48
C ILE A 133 16.17 -4.64 -3.28
N TYR A 134 14.98 -5.01 -2.80
CA TYR A 134 13.71 -4.52 -3.31
C TYR A 134 13.10 -3.58 -2.29
N LEU A 135 12.88 -2.32 -2.69
CA LEU A 135 12.25 -1.31 -1.84
C LEU A 135 10.80 -1.11 -2.31
N ASP A 136 9.85 -1.73 -1.59
CA ASP A 136 8.44 -1.56 -1.88
C ASP A 136 7.90 -0.23 -1.33
N GLU A 137 6.93 0.35 -2.05
CA GLU A 137 6.42 1.71 -1.80
C GLU A 137 7.55 2.72 -1.60
N ALA A 138 8.48 2.74 -2.58
CA ALA A 138 9.76 3.44 -2.52
C ALA A 138 9.65 4.96 -2.32
N HIS A 139 8.48 5.57 -2.54
CA HIS A 139 8.21 6.96 -2.16
C HIS A 139 8.40 7.23 -0.65
N ASN A 140 8.44 6.18 0.19
CA ASN A 140 8.76 6.31 1.62
C ASN A 140 10.25 6.53 1.88
N SER A 141 11.12 6.05 1.03
CA SER A 141 12.58 6.07 1.19
C SER A 141 13.18 7.49 1.25
N VAL A 142 12.48 8.49 0.70
CA VAL A 142 12.92 9.90 0.72
C VAL A 142 12.73 10.58 2.09
N LYS A 143 12.13 9.90 3.08
CA LYS A 143 11.99 10.46 4.43
C LYS A 143 13.37 10.56 5.09
N ARG A 144 13.59 11.65 5.83
CA ARG A 144 14.88 11.98 6.46
C ARG A 144 15.54 10.81 7.21
N ASN A 145 14.73 10.04 7.93
CA ASN A 145 15.24 8.92 8.75
C ASN A 145 15.48 7.64 7.94
N PHE A 146 14.95 7.53 6.71
CA PHE A 146 15.04 6.33 5.88
C PHE A 146 16.06 6.48 4.75
N PHE A 147 16.29 7.72 4.34
CA PHE A 147 17.13 8.03 3.19
C PHE A 147 18.59 7.55 3.37
N PRO A 148 19.27 7.74 4.52
CA PRO A 148 20.67 7.32 4.65
C PRO A 148 20.90 5.83 4.38
N ALA A 149 20.05 4.95 4.92
CA ALA A 149 20.16 3.52 4.66
C ALA A 149 19.76 3.17 3.21
N THR A 150 18.80 3.88 2.63
CA THR A 150 18.42 3.73 1.23
C THR A 150 19.57 4.09 0.29
N GLU A 151 20.19 5.24 0.51
CA GLU A 151 21.36 5.72 -0.25
C GLU A 151 22.54 4.73 -0.13
N TYR A 152 22.82 4.26 1.08
CA TYR A 152 23.85 3.25 1.31
C TYR A 152 23.63 2.01 0.43
N PHE A 153 22.46 1.38 0.51
CA PHE A 153 22.19 0.16 -0.28
C PHE A 153 22.08 0.42 -1.78
N SER A 154 21.68 1.61 -2.19
CA SER A 154 21.70 2.00 -3.60
C SER A 154 23.12 1.97 -4.20
N HIS A 155 24.15 2.20 -3.37
CA HIS A 155 25.54 2.23 -3.81
C HIS A 155 26.32 0.94 -3.49
N HIS A 156 25.87 0.13 -2.52
CA HIS A 156 26.62 -1.03 -2.03
C HIS A 156 25.97 -2.38 -2.33
N ALA A 157 24.67 -2.44 -2.66
CA ALA A 157 24.06 -3.67 -3.14
C ALA A 157 24.38 -3.86 -4.63
N ASP A 158 24.60 -5.12 -5.06
CA ASP A 158 24.86 -5.41 -6.48
C ASP A 158 23.65 -5.01 -7.34
N ARG A 159 22.44 -5.09 -6.77
CA ARG A 159 21.20 -4.70 -7.44
C ARG A 159 20.24 -3.99 -6.48
N CYS A 160 19.63 -2.90 -6.95
CA CYS A 160 18.72 -2.08 -6.14
C CYS A 160 17.49 -1.64 -6.95
N TYR A 161 16.30 -2.07 -6.57
CA TYR A 161 15.07 -1.78 -7.29
C TYR A 161 14.04 -1.07 -6.41
N PHE A 162 13.51 0.03 -6.94
CA PHE A 162 12.57 0.93 -6.28
C PHE A 162 11.18 0.78 -6.87
N PHE A 163 10.28 0.09 -6.17
CA PHE A 163 8.91 -0.13 -6.60
C PHE A 163 7.96 0.91 -6.01
N THR A 164 7.17 1.56 -6.85
CA THR A 164 6.12 2.49 -6.40
C THR A 164 5.03 2.66 -7.45
N ALA A 165 3.84 3.08 -7.03
CA ALA A 165 2.81 3.55 -7.95
C ALA A 165 2.98 5.04 -8.30
N THR A 166 3.50 5.84 -7.34
CA THR A 166 3.65 7.29 -7.47
C THR A 166 5.00 7.70 -6.89
N ARG A 167 5.82 8.38 -7.66
CA ARG A 167 7.11 8.87 -7.18
C ARG A 167 6.93 10.06 -6.25
N LYS A 168 7.83 10.19 -5.31
CA LYS A 168 8.00 11.40 -4.50
C LYS A 168 9.27 12.10 -4.94
N THR A 169 9.12 13.22 -5.64
CA THR A 169 10.23 14.02 -6.15
C THR A 169 10.45 15.26 -5.27
N SER A 170 11.61 15.86 -5.37
CA SER A 170 11.96 17.10 -4.66
C SER A 170 12.58 18.12 -5.61
N VAL A 171 12.10 19.36 -5.51
CA VAL A 171 12.72 20.53 -6.15
C VAL A 171 13.47 21.38 -5.14
N THR A 172 13.55 20.92 -3.89
CA THR A 172 14.21 21.63 -2.79
C THR A 172 15.64 21.12 -2.65
N ILE A 173 16.60 22.02 -2.62
CA ILE A 173 18.02 21.71 -2.38
C ILE A 173 18.17 20.97 -1.04
N ASN A 174 18.98 19.93 -1.00
CA ASN A 174 19.26 19.10 0.18
C ASN A 174 18.07 18.32 0.75
N LYS A 175 16.97 18.18 -0.01
CA LYS A 175 15.89 17.25 0.34
C LYS A 175 15.87 16.08 -0.63
N PRO A 176 15.92 14.84 -0.13
CA PRO A 176 15.87 13.66 -0.98
C PRO A 176 14.59 13.62 -1.82
N GLY A 177 14.73 13.18 -3.06
CA GLY A 177 13.64 12.95 -3.98
C GLY A 177 13.98 11.84 -4.97
N MET A 178 12.99 11.10 -5.43
CA MET A 178 13.21 10.01 -6.39
C MET A 178 13.63 10.49 -7.79
N ASN A 179 13.73 11.80 -8.00
CA ASN A 179 14.35 12.41 -9.17
C ASN A 179 15.90 12.50 -9.07
N ASP A 180 16.48 12.10 -7.94
CA ASP A 180 17.94 11.93 -7.82
C ASP A 180 18.35 10.57 -8.41
N GLU A 181 18.82 10.59 -9.66
CA GLU A 181 19.21 9.37 -10.38
C GLU A 181 20.50 8.73 -9.82
N HIS A 182 21.33 9.46 -9.07
CA HIS A 182 22.49 8.86 -8.40
C HIS A 182 22.07 7.82 -7.38
N VAL A 183 21.00 8.10 -6.64
CA VAL A 183 20.46 7.18 -5.64
C VAL A 183 19.44 6.24 -6.26
N TYR A 184 18.45 6.76 -6.99
CA TYR A 184 17.29 5.96 -7.43
C TYR A 184 17.44 5.32 -8.81
N GLY A 185 18.48 5.69 -9.57
CA GLY A 185 18.60 5.30 -10.97
C GLY A 185 17.49 5.89 -11.84
N GLN A 186 17.52 5.55 -13.11
CA GLN A 186 16.48 5.92 -14.06
C GLN A 186 15.19 5.07 -13.87
N ILE A 187 14.10 5.48 -14.49
CA ILE A 187 12.89 4.66 -14.62
C ILE A 187 13.18 3.56 -15.64
N ILE A 188 13.37 2.33 -15.15
CA ILE A 188 13.67 1.17 -16.03
C ILE A 188 12.41 0.49 -16.54
N ALA A 189 11.30 0.63 -15.84
CA ALA A 189 10.00 0.12 -16.27
C ALA A 189 8.86 1.01 -15.78
N ARG A 190 7.89 1.22 -16.65
CA ARG A 190 6.66 1.94 -16.35
C ARG A 190 5.48 1.18 -16.95
N VAL A 191 4.40 1.07 -16.17
CA VAL A 191 3.11 0.56 -16.59
C VAL A 191 2.08 1.65 -16.38
N SER A 192 1.26 1.95 -17.36
CA SER A 192 0.18 2.92 -17.22
C SER A 192 -1.08 2.28 -16.63
N ALA A 193 -1.94 3.07 -16.00
CA ALA A 193 -3.21 2.55 -15.49
C ALA A 193 -4.16 2.14 -16.63
N PRO A 194 -4.29 2.87 -17.77
CA PRO A 194 -5.04 2.40 -18.93
C PRO A 194 -4.56 1.03 -19.44
N GLU A 195 -3.24 0.79 -19.53
CA GLU A 195 -2.71 -0.53 -19.93
C GLU A 195 -3.23 -1.65 -19.03
N LEU A 196 -3.36 -1.39 -17.72
CA LEU A 196 -3.89 -2.38 -16.78
C LEU A 196 -5.41 -2.55 -16.88
N VAL A 197 -6.14 -1.48 -17.17
CA VAL A 197 -7.60 -1.50 -17.40
C VAL A 197 -7.92 -2.24 -18.69
N ASP A 198 -7.26 -1.89 -19.79
CA ASP A 198 -7.45 -2.51 -21.11
C ASP A 198 -7.08 -3.98 -21.11
N GLY A 199 -6.03 -4.34 -20.33
CA GLY A 199 -5.65 -5.74 -20.10
C GLY A 199 -6.59 -6.52 -19.16
N GLY A 200 -7.59 -5.86 -18.59
CA GLY A 200 -8.53 -6.48 -17.64
C GLY A 200 -7.86 -6.88 -16.31
N TYR A 201 -6.80 -6.21 -15.90
CA TYR A 201 -6.06 -6.52 -14.68
C TYR A 201 -6.49 -5.68 -13.48
N ILE A 202 -7.05 -4.51 -13.72
CA ILE A 202 -7.73 -3.66 -12.76
C ILE A 202 -9.01 -3.08 -13.38
N LEU A 203 -9.90 -2.56 -12.53
CA LEU A 203 -11.11 -1.88 -12.98
C LEU A 203 -10.83 -0.38 -13.19
N PRO A 204 -11.59 0.29 -14.07
CA PRO A 204 -11.53 1.75 -14.18
C PRO A 204 -12.15 2.41 -12.92
N PRO A 205 -11.62 3.53 -12.44
CA PRO A 205 -12.26 4.34 -11.41
C PRO A 205 -13.44 5.14 -11.96
N LYS A 206 -14.46 5.32 -11.13
CA LYS A 206 -15.57 6.23 -11.41
C LYS A 206 -15.74 7.20 -10.24
N VAL A 207 -15.66 8.50 -10.53
CA VAL A 207 -15.87 9.54 -9.52
C VAL A 207 -17.34 9.94 -9.48
N LYS A 208 -17.92 10.00 -8.28
CA LYS A 208 -19.26 10.54 -8.02
C LYS A 208 -19.16 11.60 -6.93
N VAL A 209 -19.61 12.80 -7.21
CA VAL A 209 -19.76 13.85 -6.22
C VAL A 209 -21.23 13.88 -5.81
N ILE A 210 -21.51 13.75 -4.53
CA ILE A 210 -22.86 13.88 -3.97
C ILE A 210 -22.96 15.27 -3.36
N GLU A 211 -23.75 16.12 -3.99
CA GLU A 211 -24.01 17.46 -3.48
C GLU A 211 -24.99 17.39 -2.30
N MET A 212 -24.62 18.01 -1.20
CA MET A 212 -25.38 18.08 0.04
C MET A 212 -25.49 19.56 0.45
N ASP A 213 -26.37 19.85 1.38
CA ASP A 213 -26.56 21.19 1.91
C ASP A 213 -25.23 21.74 2.45
N LYS A 214 -24.85 22.92 1.96
CA LYS A 214 -23.59 23.55 2.36
C LYS A 214 -23.71 24.10 3.78
N VAL A 215 -22.75 23.71 4.61
CA VAL A 215 -22.65 24.15 5.98
C VAL A 215 -21.34 24.86 6.25
N ASP A 216 -21.39 25.85 7.12
CA ASP A 216 -20.18 26.49 7.62
C ASP A 216 -19.35 25.52 8.47
N ARG A 217 -18.03 25.70 8.46
CA ARG A 217 -17.10 24.84 9.21
C ARG A 217 -17.45 24.71 10.70
N LYS A 218 -18.01 25.76 11.30
CA LYS A 218 -18.40 25.77 12.72
C LYS A 218 -19.66 24.94 12.99
N SER A 219 -20.50 24.73 11.98
CA SER A 219 -21.74 23.97 12.06
C SER A 219 -21.56 22.49 11.76
N ILE A 220 -20.35 22.04 11.44
CA ILE A 220 -20.05 20.63 11.20
C ILE A 220 -20.01 19.90 12.55
N THR A 221 -21.00 19.09 12.82
CA THR A 221 -21.13 18.25 14.02
C THR A 221 -20.86 16.78 13.67
N PRO A 222 -20.53 15.92 14.65
CA PRO A 222 -20.42 14.48 14.43
C PRO A 222 -21.71 13.87 13.89
N PHE A 223 -22.88 14.36 14.31
CA PHE A 223 -24.17 13.93 13.83
C PHE A 223 -24.40 14.26 12.35
N LEU A 224 -24.05 15.48 11.92
CA LEU A 224 -24.11 15.86 10.51
C LEU A 224 -23.15 14.98 9.67
N GLU A 225 -21.93 14.75 10.14
CA GLU A 225 -20.97 13.93 9.42
C GLU A 225 -21.40 12.46 9.32
N SER A 226 -22.01 11.90 10.38
CA SER A 226 -22.56 10.54 10.34
C SER A 226 -23.72 10.43 9.36
N ASN A 227 -24.65 11.38 9.37
CA ASN A 227 -25.77 11.41 8.43
C ASN A 227 -25.31 11.53 6.98
N ASN A 228 -24.35 12.42 6.70
CA ASN A 228 -23.81 12.56 5.35
C ASN A 228 -23.13 11.27 4.84
N ILE A 229 -22.48 10.49 5.72
CA ILE A 229 -21.94 9.18 5.35
C ILE A 229 -23.08 8.19 5.07
N LEU A 230 -24.13 8.14 5.91
CA LEU A 230 -25.27 7.26 5.75
C LEU A 230 -26.04 7.57 4.45
N GLU A 231 -26.34 8.84 4.20
CA GLU A 231 -26.97 9.28 2.95
C GLU A 231 -26.12 8.92 1.72
N THR A 232 -24.80 9.07 1.84
CA THR A 232 -23.88 8.65 0.78
C THR A 232 -23.93 7.15 0.54
N ILE A 233 -23.98 6.33 1.59
CA ILE A 233 -24.11 4.88 1.49
C ILE A 233 -25.45 4.49 0.85
N ASP A 234 -26.54 5.12 1.26
CA ASP A 234 -27.88 4.88 0.72
C ASP A 234 -27.94 5.26 -0.78
N GLU A 235 -27.39 6.40 -1.16
CA GLU A 235 -27.33 6.91 -2.55
C GLU A 235 -26.52 6.01 -3.49
N VAL A 236 -25.43 5.39 -3.00
CA VAL A 236 -24.58 4.55 -3.84
C VAL A 236 -24.96 3.07 -3.80
N GLY A 237 -25.62 2.60 -2.76
CA GLY A 237 -26.07 1.22 -2.61
C GLY A 237 -24.95 0.17 -2.52
N SER A 238 -23.71 0.59 -2.24
CA SER A 238 -22.55 -0.29 -2.22
C SER A 238 -22.51 -1.17 -0.97
N LYS A 239 -22.24 -2.47 -1.12
CA LYS A 239 -22.19 -3.41 0.01
C LYS A 239 -20.92 -3.25 0.87
N LYS A 240 -19.78 -2.88 0.27
CA LYS A 240 -18.44 -2.89 0.92
C LYS A 240 -17.79 -1.53 0.78
N VAL A 241 -17.94 -0.72 1.82
CA VAL A 241 -17.61 0.70 1.80
C VAL A 241 -16.37 0.99 2.66
N LEU A 242 -15.41 1.70 2.07
CA LEU A 242 -14.27 2.29 2.79
C LEU A 242 -14.53 3.77 3.03
N VAL A 243 -14.50 4.22 4.28
CA VAL A 243 -14.62 5.63 4.64
C VAL A 243 -13.27 6.20 5.09
N CYS A 244 -12.77 7.17 4.34
CA CYS A 244 -11.52 7.86 4.64
C CYS A 244 -11.79 9.06 5.54
N SER A 245 -11.70 8.86 6.85
CA SER A 245 -11.99 9.88 7.86
C SER A 245 -10.93 10.98 7.90
N LYS A 246 -11.37 12.20 8.21
CA LYS A 246 -10.54 13.40 8.28
C LYS A 246 -9.51 13.35 9.41
N THR A 247 -9.95 12.94 10.59
CA THR A 247 -9.13 12.80 11.79
C THR A 247 -9.53 11.57 12.60
N THR A 248 -8.63 11.10 13.46
CA THR A 248 -8.96 10.05 14.43
C THR A 248 -10.10 10.50 15.37
N LYS A 249 -10.14 11.80 15.73
CA LYS A 249 -11.21 12.37 16.55
C LYS A 249 -12.56 12.26 15.83
N GLN A 250 -12.66 12.68 14.57
CA GLN A 250 -13.88 12.52 13.76
C GLN A 250 -14.35 11.08 13.78
N LEU A 251 -13.45 10.13 13.47
CA LEU A 251 -13.78 8.72 13.45
C LEU A 251 -14.37 8.23 14.77
N THR A 252 -13.78 8.62 15.91
CA THR A 252 -14.28 8.20 17.23
C THR A 252 -15.56 8.92 17.66
N THR A 253 -15.74 10.19 17.28
CA THR A 253 -16.92 10.97 17.67
C THR A 253 -18.16 10.61 16.84
N ILE A 254 -18.01 10.14 15.60
CA ILE A 254 -19.14 9.60 14.81
C ILE A 254 -19.80 8.41 15.54
N PHE A 255 -19.01 7.52 16.17
CA PHE A 255 -19.55 6.39 16.95
C PHE A 255 -20.09 6.77 18.33
N GLN A 256 -20.09 8.06 18.70
CA GLN A 256 -20.80 8.57 19.87
C GLN A 256 -22.23 9.06 19.50
N THR A 257 -22.58 9.06 18.23
CA THR A 257 -23.94 9.29 17.72
C THR A 257 -24.66 7.93 17.57
N ASP A 258 -25.81 7.93 16.97
CA ASP A 258 -26.58 6.73 16.61
C ASP A 258 -26.06 6.03 15.33
N PHE A 259 -24.89 6.42 14.83
CA PHE A 259 -24.32 5.94 13.56
C PHE A 259 -24.22 4.40 13.47
N ALA A 260 -23.81 3.75 14.57
CA ALA A 260 -23.71 2.29 14.63
C ALA A 260 -25.08 1.63 14.51
N ASP A 261 -26.09 2.16 15.21
CA ASP A 261 -27.47 1.66 15.16
C ASP A 261 -28.08 1.86 13.77
N GLN A 262 -27.83 3.02 13.16
CA GLN A 262 -28.27 3.34 11.80
C GLN A 262 -27.62 2.42 10.74
N LEU A 263 -26.35 2.05 10.91
CA LEU A 263 -25.68 1.05 10.05
C LEU A 263 -26.32 -0.33 10.22
N ALA A 264 -26.57 -0.76 11.47
CA ALA A 264 -27.19 -2.04 11.76
C ALA A 264 -28.61 -2.14 11.17
N GLN A 265 -29.44 -1.08 11.27
CA GLN A 265 -30.76 -1.01 10.64
C GLN A 265 -30.72 -1.18 9.11
N ARG A 266 -29.62 -0.75 8.46
CA ARG A 266 -29.38 -0.94 7.02
C ARG A 266 -28.72 -2.28 6.69
N GLY A 267 -28.49 -3.14 7.68
CA GLY A 267 -27.85 -4.44 7.55
C GLY A 267 -26.33 -4.38 7.37
N TYR A 268 -25.68 -3.26 7.73
CA TYR A 268 -24.23 -3.13 7.69
C TYR A 268 -23.59 -3.46 9.03
N SER A 269 -22.54 -4.26 9.00
CA SER A 269 -21.55 -4.34 10.06
C SER A 269 -20.48 -3.23 9.88
N TYR A 270 -19.72 -2.95 10.92
CA TYR A 270 -18.65 -1.96 10.82
C TYR A 270 -17.35 -2.39 11.46
N LEU A 271 -16.25 -1.86 10.91
CA LEU A 271 -14.91 -2.03 11.46
C LEU A 271 -14.20 -0.68 11.48
N TYR A 272 -13.46 -0.42 12.51
CA TYR A 272 -12.51 0.69 12.51
C TYR A 272 -11.26 0.39 13.32
N ILE A 273 -10.16 1.07 12.98
CA ILE A 273 -8.91 0.93 13.68
C ILE A 273 -8.22 2.29 13.80
N THR A 274 -7.78 2.61 15.02
CA THR A 274 -7.01 3.82 15.32
C THR A 274 -5.84 3.49 16.24
N ALA A 275 -4.82 4.37 16.25
CA ALA A 275 -3.70 4.20 17.18
C ALA A 275 -4.13 4.34 18.66
N LYS A 276 -5.20 5.10 18.93
CA LYS A 276 -5.67 5.39 20.30
C LYS A 276 -6.64 4.34 20.83
N THR A 277 -7.61 3.92 20.03
CA THR A 277 -8.67 2.99 20.47
C THR A 277 -8.35 1.54 20.18
N GLY A 278 -7.32 1.27 19.33
CA GLY A 278 -7.08 -0.06 18.80
C GLY A 278 -8.07 -0.41 17.69
N ALA A 279 -8.26 -1.69 17.48
CA ALA A 279 -9.17 -2.25 16.49
C ALA A 279 -10.53 -2.58 17.11
N VAL A 280 -11.61 -2.28 16.39
CA VAL A 280 -12.99 -2.51 16.81
C VAL A 280 -13.79 -3.13 15.67
N ILE A 281 -14.60 -4.13 15.96
CA ILE A 281 -15.56 -4.79 15.07
C ILE A 281 -16.91 -4.79 15.77
N ASP A 282 -17.93 -4.17 15.18
CA ASP A 282 -19.32 -4.08 15.69
C ASP A 282 -19.35 -3.77 17.21
N GLY A 283 -18.62 -2.73 17.64
CA GLY A 283 -18.51 -2.28 19.02
C GLY A 283 -17.55 -3.08 19.93
N ARG A 284 -17.10 -4.27 19.52
CA ARG A 284 -16.20 -5.12 20.29
C ARG A 284 -14.74 -4.79 19.99
N LYS A 285 -13.93 -4.55 21.01
CA LYS A 285 -12.48 -4.43 20.85
C LYS A 285 -11.87 -5.78 20.51
N VAL A 286 -10.99 -5.79 19.53
CA VAL A 286 -10.29 -6.98 19.04
C VAL A 286 -8.80 -6.71 18.91
N ASN A 287 -7.99 -7.76 18.79
CA ASN A 287 -6.59 -7.59 18.43
C ASN A 287 -6.45 -7.27 16.92
N ARG A 288 -5.26 -6.86 16.53
CA ARG A 288 -5.00 -6.42 15.16
C ARG A 288 -5.13 -7.54 14.14
N GLN A 289 -4.70 -8.76 14.51
CA GLN A 289 -4.79 -9.92 13.64
C GLN A 289 -6.25 -10.27 13.35
N GLU A 290 -7.07 -10.41 14.40
CA GLU A 290 -8.50 -10.66 14.28
C GLU A 290 -9.23 -9.62 13.40
N PHE A 291 -8.84 -8.34 13.53
CA PHE A 291 -9.39 -7.27 12.69
C PHE A 291 -9.14 -7.53 11.20
N PHE A 292 -7.89 -7.86 10.82
CA PHE A 292 -7.56 -8.08 9.42
C PHE A 292 -8.10 -9.40 8.88
N ASP A 293 -8.12 -10.44 9.68
CA ASP A 293 -8.72 -11.72 9.31
C ASP A 293 -10.23 -11.57 9.06
N THR A 294 -10.94 -10.84 9.92
CA THR A 294 -12.36 -10.53 9.75
C THR A 294 -12.58 -9.65 8.50
N LEU A 295 -11.79 -8.61 8.31
CA LEU A 295 -11.89 -7.73 7.14
C LEU A 295 -11.68 -8.51 5.83
N ASN A 296 -10.72 -9.44 5.80
CA ASN A 296 -10.47 -10.29 4.65
C ASN A 296 -11.60 -11.32 4.43
N ALA A 297 -12.13 -11.92 5.49
CA ALA A 297 -13.25 -12.86 5.41
C ALA A 297 -14.51 -12.16 4.88
N TRP A 298 -14.87 -11.02 5.45
CA TRP A 298 -16.00 -10.20 4.99
C TRP A 298 -15.80 -9.66 3.57
N GLY A 299 -14.55 -9.35 3.21
CA GLY A 299 -14.22 -8.97 1.84
C GLY A 299 -14.53 -10.05 0.81
N LYS A 300 -14.32 -11.32 1.16
CA LYS A 300 -14.57 -12.48 0.26
C LYS A 300 -16.04 -12.89 0.22
N ASP A 301 -16.82 -12.61 1.26
CA ASP A 301 -18.24 -12.91 1.32
C ASP A 301 -19.02 -11.95 0.42
N THR A 302 -19.70 -12.44 -0.61
CA THR A 302 -20.44 -11.63 -1.60
C THR A 302 -21.68 -10.95 -1.04
N ASP A 303 -22.24 -11.46 0.05
CA ASP A 303 -23.49 -10.97 0.64
C ASP A 303 -23.28 -10.07 1.85
N LYS A 304 -22.09 -10.13 2.43
CA LYS A 304 -21.74 -9.30 3.59
C LYS A 304 -21.70 -7.82 3.23
N LYS A 305 -22.51 -7.04 3.95
CA LYS A 305 -22.48 -5.58 3.93
C LYS A 305 -21.62 -5.08 5.08
N PHE A 306 -20.63 -4.23 4.80
CA PHE A 306 -19.84 -3.62 5.86
C PHE A 306 -19.28 -2.26 5.49
N VAL A 307 -19.01 -1.47 6.51
CA VAL A 307 -18.32 -0.19 6.41
C VAL A 307 -17.02 -0.27 7.21
N VAL A 308 -15.89 0.00 6.57
CA VAL A 308 -14.62 0.14 7.26
C VAL A 308 -14.19 1.60 7.30
N LEU A 309 -13.94 2.13 8.51
CA LEU A 309 -13.50 3.51 8.69
C LEU A 309 -12.04 3.55 9.12
N HIS A 310 -11.27 4.42 8.49
CA HIS A 310 -9.88 4.61 8.86
C HIS A 310 -9.41 6.05 8.64
N ARG A 311 -8.28 6.41 9.28
CA ARG A 311 -7.56 7.67 9.00
C ARG A 311 -6.33 7.46 8.12
N SER A 312 -5.50 6.47 8.41
CA SER A 312 -4.23 6.24 7.70
C SER A 312 -3.74 4.78 7.70
N ILE A 313 -4.25 3.93 8.56
CA ILE A 313 -3.72 2.57 8.74
C ILE A 313 -3.90 1.70 7.50
N LEU A 314 -5.00 1.90 6.78
CA LEU A 314 -5.28 1.17 5.54
C LEU A 314 -4.68 1.81 4.29
N SER A 315 -4.09 3.02 4.38
CA SER A 315 -3.47 3.68 3.23
C SER A 315 -2.15 3.03 2.79
N GLU A 316 -1.50 2.26 3.65
CA GLU A 316 -0.20 1.66 3.37
C GLU A 316 -0.29 0.14 3.21
N GLY A 317 -0.46 -0.33 1.98
CA GLY A 317 -0.19 -1.71 1.59
C GLY A 317 -1.17 -2.81 2.00
N ILE A 318 -2.12 -2.56 2.92
CA ILE A 318 -3.03 -3.61 3.40
C ILE A 318 -4.01 -4.00 2.29
N ASN A 319 -4.03 -5.28 1.98
CA ASN A 319 -4.96 -5.84 1.02
C ASN A 319 -6.36 -5.95 1.63
N VAL A 320 -7.27 -5.06 1.25
CA VAL A 320 -8.70 -5.25 1.51
C VAL A 320 -9.33 -5.78 0.23
N SER A 321 -9.73 -7.04 0.27
CA SER A 321 -10.36 -7.67 -0.88
C SER A 321 -11.73 -7.07 -1.13
N MET A 322 -12.08 -6.86 -2.41
CA MET A 322 -13.43 -6.65 -2.89
C MET A 322 -14.18 -5.42 -2.36
N LEU A 323 -13.50 -4.32 -2.01
CA LEU A 323 -14.17 -3.05 -1.75
C LEU A 323 -14.90 -2.55 -3.01
N ASP A 324 -16.14 -2.10 -2.84
CA ASP A 324 -16.97 -1.57 -3.94
C ASP A 324 -16.80 -0.06 -4.07
N CYS A 325 -16.72 0.63 -2.94
CA CYS A 325 -16.79 2.07 -2.85
C CYS A 325 -15.77 2.63 -1.84
N VAL A 326 -15.23 3.80 -2.15
CA VAL A 326 -14.49 4.64 -1.20
C VAL A 326 -15.19 5.98 -1.04
N ILE A 327 -15.47 6.39 0.19
CA ILE A 327 -16.00 7.71 0.54
C ILE A 327 -14.85 8.58 1.10
N PHE A 328 -14.58 9.70 0.45
CA PHE A 328 -13.50 10.61 0.81
C PHE A 328 -14.04 11.77 1.66
N MET A 329 -13.76 11.75 2.97
CA MET A 329 -14.16 12.79 3.91
C MET A 329 -13.07 13.84 4.15
N ARG A 330 -11.95 13.77 3.46
CA ARG A 330 -10.77 14.64 3.64
C ARG A 330 -9.97 14.85 2.39
N ASN A 331 -9.20 15.94 2.35
CA ASN A 331 -8.14 16.11 1.37
C ASN A 331 -7.00 15.10 1.63
N MET A 332 -6.46 14.59 0.55
CA MET A 332 -5.31 13.69 0.52
C MET A 332 -4.28 14.20 -0.48
N ASP A 333 -3.02 13.85 -0.26
CA ASP A 333 -2.01 14.06 -1.29
C ASP A 333 -2.16 13.05 -2.44
N VAL A 334 -1.40 13.26 -3.51
CA VAL A 334 -1.47 12.42 -4.72
C VAL A 334 -1.18 10.95 -4.41
N ILE A 335 -0.22 10.67 -3.54
CA ILE A 335 0.15 9.31 -3.16
C ILE A 335 -1.00 8.63 -2.43
N GLU A 336 -1.54 9.30 -1.40
CA GLU A 336 -2.68 8.78 -0.63
C GLU A 336 -3.91 8.56 -1.53
N LEU A 337 -4.21 9.51 -2.45
CA LEU A 337 -5.33 9.38 -3.39
C LEU A 337 -5.14 8.18 -4.31
N THR A 338 -4.00 8.08 -4.99
CA THR A 338 -3.72 6.99 -5.93
C THR A 338 -3.77 5.62 -5.25
N GLN A 339 -3.20 5.50 -4.06
CA GLN A 339 -3.24 4.26 -3.28
C GLN A 339 -4.66 3.91 -2.82
N THR A 340 -5.44 4.92 -2.42
CA THR A 340 -6.81 4.72 -1.93
C THR A 340 -7.76 4.34 -3.07
N ILE A 341 -7.66 5.02 -4.23
CA ILE A 341 -8.38 4.64 -5.46
C ILE A 341 -8.05 3.20 -5.83
N GLY A 342 -6.77 2.85 -5.86
CA GLY A 342 -6.32 1.50 -6.23
C GLY A 342 -6.92 0.36 -5.40
N ARG A 343 -7.47 0.64 -4.23
CA ARG A 343 -8.13 -0.38 -3.39
C ARG A 343 -9.48 -0.82 -3.94
N VAL A 344 -10.22 0.08 -4.57
CA VAL A 344 -11.51 -0.23 -5.18
C VAL A 344 -11.40 -0.66 -6.64
N LEU A 345 -10.20 -0.64 -7.22
CA LEU A 345 -9.98 -1.06 -8.62
C LEU A 345 -9.66 -2.54 -8.76
N ARG A 346 -9.54 -3.27 -7.69
CA ARG A 346 -9.24 -4.71 -7.74
C ARG A 346 -10.40 -5.48 -8.33
N LEU A 347 -10.05 -6.45 -9.17
CA LEU A 347 -11.04 -7.36 -9.75
C LEU A 347 -11.77 -8.12 -8.64
N ALA A 348 -13.06 -8.23 -8.80
CA ALA A 348 -13.95 -9.02 -7.94
C ALA A 348 -14.92 -9.81 -8.81
N PRO A 349 -14.45 -10.91 -9.48
CA PRO A 349 -15.25 -11.63 -10.47
C PRO A 349 -16.61 -12.10 -9.91
N ALA A 350 -16.63 -12.55 -8.64
CA ALA A 350 -17.84 -13.01 -7.98
C ALA A 350 -18.88 -11.89 -7.73
N ALA A 351 -18.43 -10.63 -7.68
CA ALA A 351 -19.32 -9.48 -7.42
C ALA A 351 -19.80 -8.79 -8.71
N GLN A 352 -19.45 -9.29 -9.91
CA GLN A 352 -19.79 -8.70 -11.21
C GLN A 352 -19.43 -7.19 -11.31
N LYS A 353 -18.43 -6.76 -10.59
CA LYS A 353 -18.01 -5.38 -10.48
C LYS A 353 -17.31 -4.93 -11.76
N THR A 354 -17.74 -3.81 -12.35
CA THR A 354 -17.21 -3.27 -13.61
C THR A 354 -16.37 -2.01 -13.45
N TYR A 355 -16.45 -1.36 -12.29
CA TYR A 355 -15.65 -0.16 -11.95
C TYR A 355 -15.43 -0.06 -10.44
N GLY A 356 -14.46 0.76 -10.02
CA GLY A 356 -14.26 1.14 -8.64
C GLY A 356 -14.87 2.51 -8.35
N LEU A 357 -15.81 2.59 -7.41
CA LEU A 357 -16.53 3.82 -7.11
C LEU A 357 -15.79 4.68 -6.08
N CYS A 358 -15.50 5.92 -6.45
CA CYS A 358 -14.86 6.94 -5.61
C CYS A 358 -15.86 8.07 -5.36
N VAL A 359 -16.30 8.25 -4.12
CA VAL A 359 -17.38 9.18 -3.78
C VAL A 359 -16.89 10.29 -2.87
N VAL A 360 -17.32 11.51 -3.14
CA VAL A 360 -17.04 12.69 -2.32
C VAL A 360 -18.36 13.36 -1.93
N PRO A 361 -18.77 13.31 -0.66
CA PRO A 361 -19.88 14.13 -0.17
C PRO A 361 -19.45 15.61 -0.10
N SER A 362 -20.15 16.48 -0.83
CA SER A 362 -19.81 17.87 -1.03
C SER A 362 -20.72 18.81 -0.23
N TYR A 363 -20.50 18.89 1.08
CA TYR A 363 -21.21 19.78 2.00
C TYR A 363 -20.32 20.89 2.55
N SER A 364 -19.04 20.92 2.20
CA SER A 364 -18.07 21.89 2.71
C SER A 364 -16.99 22.21 1.68
N LYS A 365 -16.21 23.27 1.93
CA LYS A 365 -15.04 23.61 1.08
C LYS A 365 -14.05 22.45 0.93
N VAL A 366 -13.93 21.60 1.94
CA VAL A 366 -13.06 20.40 1.91
C VAL A 366 -13.58 19.38 0.89
N GLY A 367 -14.90 19.14 0.83
CA GLY A 367 -15.50 18.25 -0.17
C GLY A 367 -15.20 18.74 -1.59
N ILE A 368 -15.39 20.02 -1.87
CA ILE A 368 -15.13 20.61 -3.20
C ILE A 368 -13.66 20.45 -3.59
N SER A 369 -12.73 20.76 -2.69
CA SER A 369 -11.28 20.63 -2.98
C SER A 369 -10.85 19.16 -3.14
N THR A 370 -11.46 18.25 -2.37
CA THR A 370 -11.21 16.80 -2.48
C THR A 370 -11.72 16.27 -3.82
N ALA A 371 -12.91 16.66 -4.24
CA ALA A 371 -13.48 16.25 -5.54
C ALA A 371 -12.59 16.70 -6.71
N LYS A 372 -12.12 17.96 -6.69
CA LYS A 372 -11.20 18.47 -7.72
C LYS A 372 -9.87 17.71 -7.76
N ALA A 373 -9.28 17.43 -6.59
CA ALA A 373 -8.03 16.68 -6.51
C ALA A 373 -8.20 15.23 -6.99
N LEU A 374 -9.29 14.59 -6.62
CA LEU A 374 -9.63 13.24 -7.02
C LEU A 374 -9.84 13.15 -8.53
N GLN A 375 -10.65 14.05 -9.12
CA GLN A 375 -10.89 14.07 -10.56
C GLN A 375 -9.58 14.28 -11.33
N LYS A 376 -8.73 15.20 -10.89
CA LYS A 376 -7.42 15.43 -11.50
C LYS A 376 -6.53 14.16 -11.50
N VAL A 377 -6.55 13.39 -10.42
CA VAL A 377 -5.80 12.12 -10.37
C VAL A 377 -6.40 11.11 -11.34
N VAL A 378 -7.71 11.03 -11.43
CA VAL A 378 -8.39 10.11 -12.35
C VAL A 378 -8.06 10.48 -13.78
N ASP A 379 -8.22 11.74 -14.18
CA ASP A 379 -7.97 12.21 -15.54
C ASP A 379 -6.51 11.96 -15.96
N ILE A 380 -5.54 12.34 -15.12
CA ILE A 380 -4.12 12.23 -15.49
C ILE A 380 -3.62 10.77 -15.44
N VAL A 381 -3.90 10.07 -14.35
CA VAL A 381 -3.29 8.75 -14.12
C VAL A 381 -4.08 7.63 -14.79
N PHE A 382 -5.42 7.67 -14.69
CA PHE A 382 -6.26 6.56 -15.12
C PHE A 382 -6.84 6.72 -16.51
N GLU A 383 -7.03 7.93 -17.02
CA GLU A 383 -7.53 8.19 -18.37
C GLU A 383 -6.40 8.48 -19.36
N GLN A 384 -5.51 9.43 -19.03
CA GLN A 384 -4.39 9.80 -19.91
C GLN A 384 -3.19 8.85 -19.77
N GLY A 385 -3.12 8.08 -18.70
CA GLY A 385 -2.01 7.16 -18.42
C GLY A 385 -0.69 7.85 -18.07
N GLU A 386 -0.74 9.12 -17.68
CA GLU A 386 0.46 9.88 -17.33
C GLU A 386 0.88 9.69 -15.89
N MET A 387 2.15 9.95 -15.59
CA MET A 387 2.64 9.97 -14.22
C MET A 387 2.26 11.29 -13.54
N LEU A 388 1.81 11.17 -12.30
CA LEU A 388 1.61 12.31 -11.43
C LEU A 388 2.52 12.17 -10.22
N ASP A 389 3.64 12.89 -10.21
CA ASP A 389 4.58 12.87 -9.09
C ASP A 389 4.07 13.70 -7.90
N SER A 390 4.33 13.21 -6.70
CA SER A 390 4.16 14.00 -5.48
C SER A 390 5.41 14.87 -5.28
N VAL A 391 5.29 16.17 -5.50
CA VAL A 391 6.43 17.10 -5.47
C VAL A 391 6.56 17.74 -4.10
N THR A 392 7.71 17.57 -3.45
CA THR A 392 8.06 18.29 -2.22
C THR A 392 8.52 19.71 -2.60
N ARG A 393 7.73 20.70 -2.18
CA ARG A 393 8.03 22.13 -2.31
C ARG A 393 8.16 22.71 -0.89
N ARG A 394 9.40 23.07 -0.48
CA ARG A 394 9.77 23.66 0.83
C ARG A 394 9.56 22.76 2.06
#